data_5a2a85515c9c2762f0b936c6b75ad547
#
_entry.id   5a2a85515c9c2762f0b936c6b75ad547
#
_cell.length_a   1.000
_cell.length_b   1.000
_cell.length_c   1.000
_cell.angle_alpha   90.00
_cell.angle_beta   90.00
_cell.angle_gamma   90.00
#
_symmetry.space_group_name_H-M   'P 1'
#
loop_
_entity.id
_entity.type
_entity.pdbx_description
1 polymer ?
#
loop_
_entity_poly.entity_id
_entity_poly.type
_entity_poly.pdbx_seq_one_letter_code
_entity_poly.pdbx_strand_id
1 'polypeptide(L)'
;MAKIVNFYPVGIQTFENIREGNYLYVDKTKYIVNFREKKMKFIFLSRPRRFGKSLFASTLQAYFEGRKELFEGLAIAEYEKEWVKYPVFHFDMSGAKHMDAETLVSYLNLELLPYEKLYGKGEGETYPNERLEGIVKRAYKQTGQKAVVIIDEYDAPLLDVVHEKDNLQQLRRIMQNFYSPLKKLDPYLEFVFITGITKFSQLSIFSELNNLENISMFDQYSAICGISMTELTSVMKPDVEGLGDALGLTYDECLEELRLYYDGYHFSKHSEDVFNPFSLIRAMNGQAIESYWFGSGTPSYLIKSLQKYHVNVMDIETKGVTIDDFDVSPEQMTSALPLLYQSGYLTIKAYKPLTKSYQLGYPNNEVRIGMLRSLSPNYLSPVSTDNNGLVTEFIDFLYDENIEGAMNRLKAYLSSISNRLSNKNERDFQTVFYLIFNLMGAFIKVEEESAIGRADAVLQLPNTIYVFELKYDGSAEDALRQIDDKGYLIPYTASGKKLVKVGVNYDSTQRTIGEWLIRKG
;
A
#
# COMPACT_ATOMS: atom_id res chain seq x y z
N MET A 1 17.62 -25.03 13.31
CA MET A 1 17.09 -23.67 13.50
C MET A 1 17.99 -22.74 12.68
N ALA A 2 17.44 -22.06 11.67
CA ALA A 2 18.17 -21.04 10.93
C ALA A 2 18.66 -19.96 11.93
N LYS A 3 19.86 -19.47 11.75
CA LYS A 3 20.48 -18.51 12.65
C LYS A 3 19.86 -17.14 12.32
N ILE A 4 19.05 -16.57 13.24
CA ILE A 4 18.61 -15.18 13.13
C ILE A 4 19.87 -14.30 13.13
N VAL A 5 20.09 -13.59 12.02
CA VAL A 5 21.31 -12.76 11.83
C VAL A 5 21.10 -11.38 12.42
N ASN A 6 19.90 -10.80 12.27
CA ASN A 6 19.55 -9.47 12.74
C ASN A 6 18.37 -9.48 13.72
N PHE A 7 18.33 -8.52 14.64
CA PHE A 7 17.13 -8.20 15.40
C PHE A 7 16.25 -7.26 14.58
N TYR A 8 14.99 -7.63 14.36
CA TYR A 8 14.07 -6.84 13.55
C TYR A 8 13.23 -5.89 14.42
N PRO A 9 13.07 -4.61 14.03
CA PRO A 9 12.30 -3.62 14.77
C PRO A 9 10.79 -3.80 14.56
N VAL A 10 10.25 -5.00 14.84
CA VAL A 10 8.83 -5.29 14.67
C VAL A 10 8.02 -4.47 15.67
N GLY A 11 7.22 -3.51 15.15
CA GLY A 11 6.41 -2.61 15.98
C GLY A 11 7.18 -1.42 16.58
N ILE A 12 8.47 -1.26 16.27
CA ILE A 12 9.29 -0.12 16.70
C ILE A 12 9.38 0.88 15.54
N GLN A 13 8.99 2.12 15.77
CA GLN A 13 9.03 3.19 14.77
C GLN A 13 9.87 4.40 15.21
N THR A 14 10.48 4.34 16.40
CA THR A 14 11.33 5.40 16.94
C THR A 14 12.79 5.09 16.61
N PHE A 15 13.46 5.99 15.91
CA PHE A 15 14.85 5.83 15.48
C PHE A 15 15.82 5.58 16.64
N GLU A 16 15.70 6.34 17.73
CA GLU A 16 16.49 6.17 18.94
C GLU A 16 16.41 4.71 19.46
N ASN A 17 15.19 4.19 19.65
CA ASN A 17 15.01 2.81 20.16
C ASN A 17 15.62 1.76 19.22
N ILE A 18 15.55 2.00 17.90
CA ILE A 18 16.17 1.09 16.92
C ILE A 18 17.69 1.10 17.05
N ARG A 19 18.30 2.28 17.17
CA ARG A 19 19.76 2.41 17.26
C ARG A 19 20.31 1.92 18.60
N GLU A 20 19.69 2.29 19.71
CA GLU A 20 20.10 1.86 21.04
C GLU A 20 19.88 0.37 21.26
N GLY A 21 18.82 -0.18 20.67
CA GLY A 21 18.51 -1.62 20.75
C GLY A 21 19.28 -2.50 19.75
N ASN A 22 20.17 -1.93 18.93
CA ASN A 22 20.90 -2.63 17.87
C ASN A 22 20.00 -3.43 16.92
N TYR A 23 18.80 -2.89 16.64
CA TYR A 23 17.93 -3.45 15.62
C TYR A 23 18.42 -3.11 14.21
N LEU A 24 18.00 -3.93 13.25
CA LEU A 24 18.24 -3.65 11.83
C LEU A 24 17.67 -2.28 11.44
N TYR A 25 18.53 -1.43 10.91
CA TYR A 25 18.16 -0.15 10.32
C TYR A 25 18.65 -0.06 8.87
N VAL A 26 17.73 0.07 7.93
CA VAL A 26 18.05 0.36 6.53
C VAL A 26 18.29 1.86 6.41
N ASP A 27 19.53 2.24 6.13
CA ASP A 27 19.97 3.63 6.21
C ASP A 27 19.36 4.52 5.12
N LYS A 28 18.54 5.47 5.56
CA LYS A 28 17.90 6.51 4.72
C LYS A 28 18.48 7.90 4.94
N THR A 29 19.55 8.03 5.72
CA THR A 29 20.09 9.33 6.11
C THR A 29 20.69 10.12 4.95
N LYS A 30 21.06 9.46 3.83
CA LYS A 30 21.44 10.13 2.57
C LYS A 30 20.41 11.15 2.07
N TYR A 31 19.13 10.93 2.38
CA TYR A 31 18.07 11.88 1.98
C TYR A 31 18.10 13.16 2.84
N ILE A 32 18.50 13.05 4.11
CA ILE A 32 18.71 14.23 4.97
C ILE A 32 19.85 15.07 4.42
N VAL A 33 20.97 14.44 4.03
CA VAL A 33 22.09 15.13 3.35
C VAL A 33 21.60 15.87 2.11
N ASN A 34 20.82 15.20 1.26
CA ASN A 34 20.26 15.79 0.04
C ASN A 34 19.36 17.00 0.34
N PHE A 35 18.52 16.94 1.37
CA PHE A 35 17.70 18.09 1.79
C PHE A 35 18.57 19.28 2.22
N ARG A 36 19.65 19.03 2.96
CA ARG A 36 20.59 20.07 3.42
C ARG A 36 21.35 20.70 2.27
N GLU A 37 21.91 19.89 1.36
CA GLU A 37 22.64 20.36 0.18
C GLU A 37 21.78 21.22 -0.75
N LYS A 38 20.52 20.81 -0.97
CA LYS A 38 19.56 21.55 -1.80
C LYS A 38 18.89 22.70 -1.08
N LYS A 39 19.19 22.91 0.20
CA LYS A 39 18.56 23.93 1.06
C LYS A 39 17.03 23.86 1.06
N MET A 40 16.50 22.64 0.99
CA MET A 40 15.06 22.42 1.08
C MET A 40 14.58 22.72 2.49
N LYS A 41 13.48 23.45 2.59
CA LYS A 41 13.00 23.94 3.89
C LYS A 41 11.62 23.45 4.26
N PHE A 42 10.68 23.43 3.33
CA PHE A 42 9.31 22.98 3.54
C PHE A 42 9.05 21.77 2.66
N ILE A 43 8.94 20.59 3.26
CA ILE A 43 8.83 19.32 2.54
C ILE A 43 7.54 18.61 2.92
N PHE A 44 6.83 18.11 1.90
CA PHE A 44 5.69 17.22 2.04
C PHE A 44 5.99 15.86 1.42
N LEU A 45 5.70 14.79 2.17
CA LEU A 45 5.84 13.41 1.72
C LEU A 45 4.60 12.60 2.05
N SER A 46 3.92 12.08 1.03
CA SER A 46 2.89 11.05 1.23
C SER A 46 3.43 9.67 0.86
N ARG A 47 3.09 8.67 1.68
CA ARG A 47 3.35 7.24 1.43
C ARG A 47 2.24 6.43 2.08
N PRO A 48 1.96 5.22 1.60
CA PRO A 48 1.02 4.32 2.25
C PRO A 48 1.35 4.07 3.73
N ARG A 49 0.40 3.50 4.46
CA ARG A 49 0.63 3.07 5.85
C ARG A 49 1.77 2.06 5.91
N ARG A 50 2.56 2.10 7.01
CA ARG A 50 3.63 1.13 7.31
C ARG A 50 4.81 1.12 6.33
N PHE A 51 5.02 2.24 5.63
CA PHE A 51 6.16 2.43 4.74
C PHE A 51 7.40 3.04 5.42
N GLY A 52 7.34 3.34 6.72
CA GLY A 52 8.47 3.91 7.46
C GLY A 52 8.47 5.43 7.53
N LYS A 53 7.33 6.13 7.26
CA LYS A 53 7.21 7.59 7.40
C LYS A 53 7.55 8.08 8.80
N SER A 54 6.93 7.49 9.82
CA SER A 54 7.15 7.84 11.23
C SER A 54 8.59 7.57 11.67
N LEU A 55 9.20 6.49 11.17
CA LEU A 55 10.62 6.20 11.41
C LEU A 55 11.49 7.30 10.78
N PHE A 56 11.21 7.73 9.55
CA PHE A 56 11.97 8.81 8.92
C PHE A 56 11.75 10.15 9.63
N ALA A 57 10.51 10.46 10.07
CA ALA A 57 10.19 11.63 10.89
C ALA A 57 10.98 11.62 12.21
N SER A 58 11.03 10.48 12.89
CA SER A 58 11.82 10.29 14.11
C SER A 58 13.34 10.39 13.85
N THR A 59 13.82 9.93 12.68
CA THR A 59 15.23 10.11 12.27
C THR A 59 15.56 11.59 12.06
N LEU A 60 14.67 12.35 11.41
CA LEU A 60 14.80 13.80 11.27
C LEU A 60 14.82 14.51 12.62
N GLN A 61 13.93 14.11 13.54
CA GLN A 61 13.92 14.66 14.90
C GLN A 61 15.28 14.46 15.57
N ALA A 62 15.77 13.24 15.63
CA ALA A 62 17.07 12.94 16.26
C ALA A 62 18.24 13.72 15.60
N TYR A 63 18.21 13.87 14.29
CA TYR A 63 19.20 14.66 13.55
C TYR A 63 19.20 16.14 13.97
N PHE A 64 18.03 16.78 13.95
CA PHE A 64 17.91 18.19 14.31
C PHE A 64 18.04 18.45 15.82
N GLU A 65 17.85 17.45 16.66
CA GLU A 65 18.19 17.51 18.09
C GLU A 65 19.70 17.38 18.35
N GLY A 66 20.50 17.14 17.30
CA GLY A 66 21.95 17.00 17.39
C GLY A 66 22.41 15.71 18.07
N ARG A 67 21.63 14.63 18.02
CA ARG A 67 21.90 13.32 18.63
C ARG A 67 22.91 12.52 17.81
N LYS A 68 24.14 13.07 17.66
CA LYS A 68 25.22 12.52 16.84
C LYS A 68 25.47 11.03 17.09
N GLU A 69 25.42 10.61 18.33
CA GLU A 69 25.69 9.23 18.78
C GLU A 69 24.79 8.19 18.12
N LEU A 70 23.56 8.57 17.74
CA LEU A 70 22.62 7.66 17.08
C LEU A 70 22.93 7.42 15.59
N PHE A 71 23.74 8.29 15.00
CA PHE A 71 24.06 8.26 13.57
C PHE A 71 25.43 7.62 13.26
N GLU A 72 26.10 7.11 14.27
CA GLU A 72 27.40 6.45 14.08
C GLU A 72 27.28 5.28 13.10
N GLY A 73 28.17 5.26 12.08
CA GLY A 73 28.16 4.25 11.02
C GLY A 73 27.10 4.44 9.93
N LEU A 74 26.29 5.51 9.98
CA LEU A 74 25.34 5.85 8.93
C LEU A 74 25.92 6.88 7.95
N ALA A 75 25.39 6.91 6.72
CA ALA A 75 25.89 7.76 5.63
C ALA A 75 26.00 9.23 6.01
N ILE A 76 25.04 9.78 6.76
CA ILE A 76 25.06 11.19 7.18
C ILE A 76 26.27 11.54 8.06
N ALA A 77 26.82 10.58 8.82
CA ALA A 77 27.97 10.85 9.69
C ALA A 77 29.25 11.21 8.93
N GLU A 78 29.35 10.83 7.65
CA GLU A 78 30.44 11.19 6.77
C GLU A 78 30.35 12.66 6.31
N TYR A 79 29.14 13.19 6.17
CA TYR A 79 28.84 14.54 5.65
C TYR A 79 28.67 15.58 6.75
N GLU A 80 27.90 15.26 7.81
CA GLU A 80 27.59 16.21 8.88
C GLU A 80 28.76 16.33 9.87
N LYS A 81 29.19 17.55 10.11
CA LYS A 81 30.33 17.82 11.01
C LYS A 81 29.94 18.61 12.27
N GLU A 82 28.95 19.48 12.13
CA GLU A 82 28.61 20.44 13.19
C GLU A 82 27.60 19.94 14.19
N TRP A 83 26.66 19.08 13.76
CA TRP A 83 25.57 18.51 14.59
C TRP A 83 24.86 19.55 15.44
N VAL A 84 24.41 20.62 14.77
CA VAL A 84 23.75 21.75 15.42
C VAL A 84 22.45 21.29 16.08
N LYS A 85 22.24 21.71 17.33
CA LYS A 85 21.02 21.41 18.09
C LYS A 85 19.98 22.49 17.87
N TYR A 86 18.84 22.12 17.29
CA TYR A 86 17.69 22.99 17.03
C TYR A 86 16.54 22.69 18.02
N PRO A 87 15.67 23.67 18.31
CA PRO A 87 14.36 23.37 18.90
C PRO A 87 13.50 22.56 17.92
N VAL A 88 13.12 21.35 18.29
CA VAL A 88 12.30 20.48 17.44
C VAL A 88 10.90 20.36 18.02
N PHE A 89 9.89 20.60 17.18
CA PHE A 89 8.47 20.42 17.47
C PHE A 89 7.95 19.29 16.61
N HIS A 90 7.73 18.12 17.21
CA HIS A 90 7.22 16.94 16.52
C HIS A 90 5.79 16.65 16.99
N PHE A 91 4.84 16.73 16.06
CA PHE A 91 3.42 16.47 16.28
C PHE A 91 3.03 15.18 15.57
N ASP A 92 2.61 14.17 16.33
CA ASP A 92 2.06 12.92 15.80
C ASP A 92 0.53 12.95 15.86
N MET A 93 -0.11 13.09 14.70
CA MET A 93 -1.57 13.19 14.59
C MET A 93 -2.26 11.82 14.57
N SER A 94 -1.52 10.70 14.68
CA SER A 94 -2.08 9.34 14.60
C SER A 94 -3.13 9.04 15.67
N GLY A 95 -3.08 9.73 16.82
CA GLY A 95 -4.06 9.64 17.90
C GLY A 95 -5.36 10.40 17.65
N ALA A 96 -5.40 11.31 16.67
CA ALA A 96 -6.54 12.18 16.40
C ALA A 96 -7.56 11.50 15.46
N LYS A 97 -8.18 10.41 15.91
CA LYS A 97 -9.17 9.63 15.13
C LYS A 97 -10.58 9.80 15.68
N HIS A 98 -11.58 9.73 14.77
CA HIS A 98 -13.02 9.79 15.09
C HIS A 98 -13.39 10.99 15.96
N MET A 99 -12.77 12.15 15.70
CA MET A 99 -12.96 13.36 16.48
C MET A 99 -14.08 14.25 15.91
N ASP A 100 -14.68 15.03 16.79
CA ASP A 100 -15.43 16.23 16.43
C ASP A 100 -14.56 17.49 16.60
N ALA A 101 -15.14 18.65 16.35
CA ALA A 101 -14.42 19.92 16.41
C ALA A 101 -13.84 20.24 17.80
N GLU A 102 -14.58 19.95 18.87
CA GLU A 102 -14.19 20.25 20.25
C GLU A 102 -13.04 19.32 20.70
N THR A 103 -13.18 18.03 20.44
CA THR A 103 -12.17 17.03 20.79
C THR A 103 -10.88 17.23 19.99
N LEU A 104 -10.95 17.64 18.72
CA LEU A 104 -9.75 17.95 17.94
C LEU A 104 -9.01 19.18 18.49
N VAL A 105 -9.70 20.26 18.83
CA VAL A 105 -9.07 21.44 19.46
C VAL A 105 -8.42 21.07 20.79
N SER A 106 -9.10 20.25 21.59
CA SER A 106 -8.55 19.75 22.86
C SER A 106 -7.29 18.93 22.64
N TYR A 107 -7.31 18.02 21.65
CA TYR A 107 -6.16 17.21 21.26
C TYR A 107 -4.96 18.09 20.86
N LEU A 108 -5.15 19.05 19.94
CA LEU A 108 -4.09 19.96 19.52
C LEU A 108 -3.52 20.77 20.69
N ASN A 109 -4.38 21.17 21.64
CA ASN A 109 -3.94 21.85 22.84
C ASN A 109 -3.08 20.97 23.75
N LEU A 110 -3.37 19.66 23.84
CA LEU A 110 -2.56 18.69 24.59
C LEU A 110 -1.20 18.48 23.95
N GLU A 111 -1.13 18.38 22.62
CA GLU A 111 0.12 18.24 21.87
C GLU A 111 1.08 19.43 22.06
N LEU A 112 0.56 20.62 22.34
CA LEU A 112 1.38 21.80 22.58
C LEU A 112 1.93 21.91 24.02
N LEU A 113 1.32 21.23 25.00
CA LEU A 113 1.69 21.35 26.41
C LEU A 113 3.15 21.01 26.72
N PRO A 114 3.78 19.96 26.19
CA PRO A 114 5.20 19.68 26.44
C PRO A 114 6.11 20.84 26.06
N TYR A 115 5.82 21.49 24.96
CA TYR A 115 6.60 22.61 24.44
C TYR A 115 6.35 23.90 25.21
N GLU A 116 5.12 24.13 25.70
CA GLU A 116 4.83 25.23 26.61
C GLU A 116 5.55 25.08 27.97
N LYS A 117 5.66 23.86 28.47
CA LYS A 117 6.45 23.60 29.68
C LYS A 117 7.94 23.95 29.47
N LEU A 118 8.43 23.75 28.24
CA LEU A 118 9.84 23.97 27.92
C LEU A 118 10.13 25.46 27.60
N TYR A 119 9.26 26.10 26.80
CA TYR A 119 9.51 27.45 26.26
C TYR A 119 8.57 28.52 26.83
N GLY A 120 7.64 28.15 27.70
CA GLY A 120 6.67 29.05 28.31
C GLY A 120 5.39 29.24 27.48
N LYS A 121 4.37 29.83 28.09
CA LYS A 121 3.10 30.25 27.50
C LYS A 121 2.94 31.75 27.56
N GLY A 122 2.46 32.37 26.47
CA GLY A 122 2.16 33.80 26.42
C GLY A 122 0.77 34.13 26.99
N GLU A 123 0.61 35.34 27.53
CA GLU A 123 -0.69 35.86 27.90
C GLU A 123 -1.55 36.05 26.64
N GLY A 124 -2.81 35.58 26.69
CA GLY A 124 -3.76 35.69 25.57
C GLY A 124 -3.62 34.61 24.47
N GLU A 125 -2.66 33.73 24.54
CA GLU A 125 -2.56 32.57 23.63
C GLU A 125 -3.61 31.52 23.99
N THR A 126 -4.78 31.57 23.36
CA THR A 126 -5.93 30.72 23.69
C THR A 126 -6.07 29.58 22.67
N TYR A 127 -5.98 29.90 21.38
CA TYR A 127 -6.20 28.94 20.31
C TYR A 127 -4.91 28.18 19.94
N PRO A 128 -5.00 26.94 19.46
CA PRO A 128 -3.82 26.13 19.12
C PRO A 128 -2.84 26.80 18.16
N ASN A 129 -3.32 27.55 17.17
CA ASN A 129 -2.48 28.29 16.23
C ASN A 129 -1.70 29.45 16.88
N GLU A 130 -2.33 30.20 17.79
CA GLU A 130 -1.68 31.30 18.53
C GLU A 130 -0.58 30.72 19.45
N ARG A 131 -0.90 29.63 20.13
CA ARG A 131 0.02 28.90 21.01
C ARG A 131 1.23 28.40 20.24
N LEU A 132 1.02 27.75 19.07
CA LEU A 132 2.10 27.28 18.20
C LEU A 132 3.00 28.43 17.76
N GLU A 133 2.41 29.55 17.30
CA GLU A 133 3.16 30.75 16.89
C GLU A 133 4.01 31.31 18.06
N GLY A 134 3.42 31.41 19.23
CA GLY A 134 4.10 31.94 20.42
C GLY A 134 5.25 31.04 20.90
N ILE A 135 5.02 29.73 20.95
CA ILE A 135 6.03 28.75 21.37
C ILE A 135 7.27 28.81 20.45
N VAL A 136 7.06 28.79 19.12
CA VAL A 136 8.17 28.85 18.14
C VAL A 136 9.00 30.13 18.29
N LYS A 137 8.34 31.28 18.44
CA LYS A 137 9.05 32.56 18.64
C LYS A 137 9.82 32.60 19.96
N ARG A 138 9.28 32.06 21.04
CA ARG A 138 9.96 31.98 22.34
C ARG A 138 11.13 31.00 22.29
N ALA A 139 10.98 29.86 21.64
CA ALA A 139 12.08 28.92 21.44
C ALA A 139 13.26 29.58 20.72
N TYR A 140 12.98 30.30 19.61
CA TYR A 140 14.01 31.05 18.90
C TYR A 140 14.68 32.12 19.79
N LYS A 141 13.89 32.88 20.55
CA LYS A 141 14.43 33.92 21.45
C LYS A 141 15.31 33.33 22.56
N GLN A 142 14.95 32.15 23.08
CA GLN A 142 15.70 31.51 24.18
C GLN A 142 16.96 30.79 23.72
N THR A 143 16.92 30.17 22.54
CA THR A 143 18.02 29.32 22.05
C THR A 143 18.94 30.01 21.04
N GLY A 144 18.47 31.08 20.39
CA GLY A 144 19.14 31.69 19.25
C GLY A 144 19.08 30.86 17.97
N GLN A 145 18.49 29.67 18.03
CA GLN A 145 18.37 28.73 16.90
C GLN A 145 16.97 28.76 16.32
N LYS A 146 16.87 28.67 14.99
CA LYS A 146 15.58 28.51 14.30
C LYS A 146 14.95 27.16 14.67
N ALA A 147 13.64 27.08 14.63
CA ALA A 147 12.90 25.90 14.99
C ALA A 147 12.75 24.92 13.81
N VAL A 148 12.62 23.65 14.16
CA VAL A 148 12.22 22.58 13.24
C VAL A 148 10.83 22.12 13.61
N VAL A 149 9.94 21.96 12.61
CA VAL A 149 8.58 21.45 12.80
C VAL A 149 8.41 20.19 11.99
N ILE A 150 8.04 19.11 12.66
CA ILE A 150 7.74 17.81 12.06
C ILE A 150 6.30 17.47 12.37
N ILE A 151 5.50 17.15 11.33
CA ILE A 151 4.10 16.76 11.46
C ILE A 151 3.92 15.41 10.82
N ASP A 152 3.69 14.40 11.64
CA ASP A 152 3.43 13.03 11.18
C ASP A 152 1.93 12.74 11.17
N GLU A 153 1.49 11.93 10.18
CA GLU A 153 0.09 11.56 9.95
C GLU A 153 -0.89 12.75 9.97
N TYR A 154 -0.51 13.88 9.34
CA TYR A 154 -1.27 15.14 9.35
C TYR A 154 -2.75 14.98 8.96
N ASP A 155 -3.08 13.98 8.18
CA ASP A 155 -4.40 13.69 7.61
C ASP A 155 -5.24 12.71 8.44
N ALA A 156 -4.69 12.13 9.51
CA ALA A 156 -5.40 11.18 10.36
C ALA A 156 -6.73 11.71 10.92
N PRO A 157 -6.84 12.99 11.36
CA PRO A 157 -8.11 13.54 11.86
C PRO A 157 -9.22 13.58 10.80
N LEU A 158 -8.85 13.57 9.51
CA LEU A 158 -9.78 13.77 8.39
C LEU A 158 -10.18 12.47 7.70
N LEU A 159 -9.30 11.46 7.72
CA LEU A 159 -9.51 10.21 7.00
C LEU A 159 -10.73 9.44 7.48
N ASP A 160 -10.94 9.36 8.77
CA ASP A 160 -12.03 8.57 9.33
C ASP A 160 -13.40 9.23 9.11
N VAL A 161 -13.43 10.55 8.92
CA VAL A 161 -14.64 11.33 8.68
C VAL A 161 -14.85 11.77 7.23
N VAL A 162 -14.07 11.22 6.30
CA VAL A 162 -14.12 11.58 4.87
C VAL A 162 -15.52 11.46 4.24
N HIS A 163 -16.39 10.65 4.83
CA HIS A 163 -17.78 10.45 4.38
C HIS A 163 -18.80 11.32 5.14
N GLU A 164 -18.35 12.06 6.18
CA GLU A 164 -19.16 12.92 7.04
C GLU A 164 -18.97 14.39 6.64
N LYS A 165 -19.66 14.82 5.60
CA LYS A 165 -19.41 16.09 4.90
C LYS A 165 -19.29 17.31 5.84
N ASP A 166 -20.18 17.45 6.81
CA ASP A 166 -20.20 18.61 7.70
C ASP A 166 -19.08 18.55 8.74
N ASN A 167 -18.85 17.39 9.33
CA ASN A 167 -17.76 17.16 10.28
C ASN A 167 -16.39 17.33 9.60
N LEU A 168 -16.20 16.72 8.43
CA LEU A 168 -14.98 16.87 7.62
C LEU A 168 -14.66 18.36 7.37
N GLN A 169 -15.67 19.17 7.03
CA GLN A 169 -15.46 20.59 6.76
C GLN A 169 -15.03 21.36 8.02
N GLN A 170 -15.58 21.03 9.18
CA GLN A 170 -15.20 21.63 10.45
C GLN A 170 -13.78 21.26 10.87
N LEU A 171 -13.46 19.96 10.89
CA LEU A 171 -12.12 19.49 11.25
C LEU A 171 -11.05 20.05 10.31
N ARG A 172 -11.34 20.11 9.01
CA ARG A 172 -10.44 20.70 8.02
C ARG A 172 -10.11 22.17 8.35
N ARG A 173 -11.10 22.99 8.71
CA ARG A 173 -10.88 24.39 9.10
C ARG A 173 -10.00 24.51 10.33
N ILE A 174 -10.18 23.63 11.31
CA ILE A 174 -9.35 23.60 12.52
C ILE A 174 -7.90 23.26 12.16
N MET A 175 -7.68 22.23 11.33
CA MET A 175 -6.34 21.87 10.89
C MET A 175 -5.68 22.96 10.03
N GLN A 176 -6.44 23.58 9.12
CA GLN A 176 -5.97 24.73 8.33
C GLN A 176 -5.50 25.87 9.24
N ASN A 177 -6.31 26.24 10.24
CA ASN A 177 -5.94 27.27 11.20
C ASN A 177 -4.69 26.88 11.99
N PHE A 178 -4.59 25.62 12.42
CA PHE A 178 -3.42 25.13 13.18
C PHE A 178 -2.11 25.22 12.41
N TYR A 179 -2.14 24.95 11.10
CA TYR A 179 -0.93 25.00 10.25
C TYR A 179 -0.64 26.38 9.65
N SER A 180 -1.62 27.30 9.63
CA SER A 180 -1.48 28.62 8.99
C SER A 180 -0.30 29.45 9.53
N PRO A 181 0.08 29.39 10.83
CA PRO A 181 1.22 30.16 11.34
C PRO A 181 2.56 29.78 10.69
N LEU A 182 2.72 28.55 10.15
CA LEU A 182 3.97 28.08 9.58
C LEU A 182 4.49 29.01 8.46
N LYS A 183 3.61 29.62 7.68
CA LYS A 183 3.98 30.62 6.67
C LYS A 183 4.58 31.88 7.27
N LYS A 184 3.90 32.43 8.26
CA LYS A 184 4.33 33.65 8.96
C LYS A 184 5.59 33.44 9.78
N LEU A 185 5.80 32.20 10.23
CA LEU A 185 6.95 31.76 11.02
C LEU A 185 8.19 31.50 10.16
N ASP A 186 8.15 31.65 8.84
CA ASP A 186 9.29 31.40 7.97
C ASP A 186 10.65 31.96 8.48
N PRO A 187 10.74 33.22 9.00
CA PRO A 187 12.00 33.73 9.55
C PRO A 187 12.54 32.95 10.75
N TYR A 188 11.67 32.26 11.49
CA TYR A 188 11.97 31.53 12.72
C TYR A 188 12.11 30.02 12.50
N LEU A 189 11.86 29.53 11.28
CA LEU A 189 11.93 28.11 10.95
C LEU A 189 13.22 27.78 10.20
N GLU A 190 13.85 26.70 10.56
CA GLU A 190 14.96 26.06 9.83
C GLU A 190 14.43 25.05 8.84
N PHE A 191 13.50 24.19 9.28
CA PHE A 191 13.00 23.09 8.48
C PHE A 191 11.58 22.72 8.90
N VAL A 192 10.76 22.31 7.92
CA VAL A 192 9.40 21.81 8.12
C VAL A 192 9.24 20.53 7.30
N PHE A 193 8.84 19.45 7.97
CA PHE A 193 8.54 18.18 7.32
C PHE A 193 7.12 17.75 7.68
N ILE A 194 6.31 17.50 6.66
CA ILE A 194 4.91 17.10 6.82
C ILE A 194 4.72 15.77 6.11
N THR A 195 4.15 14.79 6.79
CA THR A 195 3.89 13.49 6.20
C THR A 195 2.50 12.94 6.55
N GLY A 196 1.96 12.13 5.63
CA GLY A 196 0.66 11.49 5.75
C GLY A 196 0.44 10.44 4.67
N ILE A 197 -0.80 10.00 4.53
CA ILE A 197 -1.21 9.00 3.54
C ILE A 197 -1.75 9.70 2.29
N THR A 198 -2.66 10.65 2.48
CA THR A 198 -3.42 11.30 1.42
C THR A 198 -2.90 12.69 1.09
N LYS A 199 -3.48 13.29 0.07
CA LYS A 199 -3.15 14.64 -0.39
C LYS A 199 -4.26 15.66 -0.10
N PHE A 200 -4.92 15.59 1.07
CA PHE A 200 -5.79 16.70 1.54
C PHE A 200 -5.10 18.06 1.50
N SER A 201 -3.77 18.03 1.49
CA SER A 201 -2.90 19.17 1.72
C SER A 201 -2.88 20.20 0.60
N GLN A 202 -2.99 19.80 -0.67
CA GLN A 202 -2.59 20.72 -1.75
C GLN A 202 -3.61 21.82 -2.05
N LEU A 203 -4.90 21.62 -1.75
CA LEU A 203 -5.95 22.56 -2.14
C LEU A 203 -6.72 23.16 -0.99
N SER A 204 -6.65 22.62 0.22
CA SER A 204 -7.47 23.10 1.31
C SER A 204 -6.75 23.39 2.63
N ILE A 205 -5.88 22.48 3.10
CA ILE A 205 -5.22 22.65 4.42
C ILE A 205 -3.97 23.52 4.30
N PHE A 206 -3.19 23.32 3.26
CA PHE A 206 -1.94 24.07 3.04
C PHE A 206 -2.04 25.08 1.88
N SER A 207 -3.25 25.53 1.52
CA SER A 207 -3.44 26.57 0.49
C SER A 207 -2.64 27.84 0.73
N GLU A 208 -2.34 28.14 1.99
CA GLU A 208 -1.50 29.27 2.38
C GLU A 208 0.00 28.94 2.35
N LEU A 209 0.41 27.66 2.41
CA LEU A 209 1.80 27.23 2.36
C LEU A 209 2.23 26.94 0.91
N ASN A 210 2.26 27.98 0.09
CA ASN A 210 2.65 27.88 -1.33
C ASN A 210 4.14 27.54 -1.55
N ASN A 211 4.94 27.50 -0.50
CA ASN A 211 6.35 27.13 -0.47
C ASN A 211 6.56 25.65 -0.07
N LEU A 212 5.49 24.86 0.13
CA LEU A 212 5.58 23.45 0.48
C LEU A 212 5.92 22.60 -0.77
N GLU A 213 7.10 22.00 -0.78
CA GLU A 213 7.57 21.16 -1.87
C GLU A 213 7.11 19.71 -1.68
N ASN A 214 6.24 19.25 -2.57
CA ASN A 214 5.74 17.87 -2.55
C ASN A 214 6.70 16.94 -3.29
N ILE A 215 7.46 16.15 -2.54
CA ILE A 215 8.46 15.21 -3.07
C ILE A 215 7.90 13.81 -3.34
N SER A 216 6.62 13.57 -3.11
CA SER A 216 6.03 12.22 -3.14
C SER A 216 6.19 11.48 -4.47
N MET A 217 6.24 12.22 -5.60
CA MET A 217 6.40 11.67 -6.94
C MET A 217 7.72 12.05 -7.62
N PHE A 218 8.72 12.48 -6.87
CA PHE A 218 10.04 12.77 -7.40
C PHE A 218 10.89 11.50 -7.43
N ASP A 219 11.45 11.16 -8.60
CA ASP A 219 12.26 9.95 -8.80
C ASP A 219 13.38 9.81 -7.77
N GLN A 220 14.06 10.89 -7.44
CA GLN A 220 15.16 10.93 -6.47
C GLN A 220 14.76 10.62 -5.02
N TYR A 221 13.44 10.70 -4.67
CA TYR A 221 12.92 10.43 -3.33
C TYR A 221 11.98 9.22 -3.29
N SER A 222 11.93 8.44 -4.36
CA SER A 222 11.04 7.27 -4.46
C SER A 222 11.31 6.24 -3.36
N ALA A 223 12.57 5.97 -3.06
CA ALA A 223 13.00 5.00 -2.05
C ALA A 223 13.32 5.62 -0.67
N ILE A 224 12.89 6.87 -0.39
CA ILE A 224 13.06 7.51 0.94
C ILE A 224 12.33 6.73 2.04
N CYS A 225 11.23 6.08 1.68
CA CYS A 225 10.50 5.10 2.47
C CYS A 225 10.38 3.81 1.65
N GLY A 226 10.26 2.67 2.32
CA GLY A 226 10.34 1.36 1.67
C GLY A 226 11.76 0.81 1.69
N ILE A 227 11.94 -0.39 1.17
CA ILE A 227 13.24 -1.06 1.03
C ILE A 227 13.44 -1.37 -0.45
N SER A 228 14.53 -0.90 -1.06
CA SER A 228 14.84 -1.20 -2.46
C SER A 228 15.45 -2.60 -2.60
N MET A 229 15.43 -3.15 -3.82
CA MET A 229 16.09 -4.42 -4.13
C MET A 229 17.58 -4.35 -3.80
N THR A 230 18.24 -3.24 -4.08
CA THR A 230 19.65 -3.02 -3.74
C THR A 230 19.89 -3.07 -2.24
N GLU A 231 19.03 -2.44 -1.44
CA GLU A 231 19.14 -2.48 0.02
C GLU A 231 18.86 -3.88 0.57
N LEU A 232 17.85 -4.59 0.04
CA LEU A 232 17.56 -5.97 0.43
C LEU A 232 18.76 -6.89 0.16
N THR A 233 19.34 -6.83 -1.04
CA THR A 233 20.42 -7.73 -1.45
C THR A 233 21.79 -7.38 -0.86
N SER A 234 21.99 -6.13 -0.41
CA SER A 234 23.24 -5.71 0.24
C SER A 234 23.19 -5.81 1.76
N VAL A 235 22.14 -5.27 2.38
CA VAL A 235 22.03 -5.16 3.84
C VAL A 235 21.42 -6.41 4.46
N MET A 236 20.43 -7.02 3.78
CA MET A 236 19.62 -8.11 4.32
C MET A 236 19.88 -9.46 3.63
N LYS A 237 20.97 -9.58 2.84
CA LYS A 237 21.29 -10.82 2.14
C LYS A 237 21.32 -12.06 3.05
N PRO A 238 22.01 -12.04 4.22
CA PRO A 238 22.03 -13.19 5.13
C PRO A 238 20.66 -13.55 5.68
N ASP A 239 19.75 -12.57 5.78
CA ASP A 239 18.39 -12.80 6.27
C ASP A 239 17.54 -13.48 5.20
N VAL A 240 17.70 -13.11 3.91
CA VAL A 240 17.06 -13.79 2.77
C VAL A 240 17.55 -15.23 2.67
N GLU A 241 18.87 -15.48 2.84
CA GLU A 241 19.44 -16.83 2.88
C GLU A 241 18.81 -17.66 4.03
N GLY A 242 18.71 -17.06 5.24
CA GLY A 242 18.11 -17.73 6.41
C GLY A 242 16.62 -18.02 6.23
N LEU A 243 15.87 -17.13 5.59
CA LEU A 243 14.46 -17.36 5.24
C LEU A 243 14.33 -18.47 4.20
N GLY A 244 15.20 -18.48 3.16
CA GLY A 244 15.25 -19.53 2.15
C GLY A 244 15.48 -20.91 2.77
N ASP A 245 16.47 -21.02 3.66
CA ASP A 245 16.74 -22.26 4.40
C ASP A 245 15.52 -22.74 5.18
N ALA A 246 14.81 -21.83 5.85
CA ALA A 246 13.62 -22.15 6.65
C ALA A 246 12.45 -22.65 5.77
N LEU A 247 12.34 -22.13 4.53
CA LEU A 247 11.27 -22.48 3.58
C LEU A 247 11.67 -23.63 2.64
N GLY A 248 12.91 -24.09 2.68
CA GLY A 248 13.43 -25.09 1.75
C GLY A 248 13.65 -24.56 0.34
N LEU A 249 13.91 -23.26 0.20
CA LEU A 249 14.15 -22.55 -1.05
C LEU A 249 15.62 -22.16 -1.18
N THR A 250 16.11 -22.08 -2.40
CA THR A 250 17.38 -21.42 -2.69
C THR A 250 17.29 -19.92 -2.47
N TYR A 251 18.42 -19.23 -2.38
CA TYR A 251 18.45 -17.76 -2.25
C TYR A 251 17.65 -17.06 -3.35
N ASP A 252 17.84 -17.48 -4.61
CA ASP A 252 17.19 -16.84 -5.76
C ASP A 252 15.68 -17.11 -5.78
N GLU A 253 15.25 -18.32 -5.42
CA GLU A 253 13.83 -18.66 -5.27
C GLU A 253 13.18 -17.86 -4.14
N CYS A 254 13.84 -17.76 -3.00
CA CYS A 254 13.35 -16.97 -1.87
C CYS A 254 13.25 -15.47 -2.23
N LEU A 255 14.25 -14.93 -2.92
CA LEU A 255 14.26 -13.54 -3.38
C LEU A 255 13.10 -13.27 -4.35
N GLU A 256 12.83 -14.20 -5.27
CA GLU A 256 11.72 -14.08 -6.22
C GLU A 256 10.35 -14.16 -5.51
N GLU A 257 10.19 -15.07 -4.54
CA GLU A 257 8.98 -15.13 -3.72
C GLU A 257 8.75 -13.83 -2.93
N LEU A 258 9.79 -13.28 -2.30
CA LEU A 258 9.71 -11.99 -1.61
C LEU A 258 9.33 -10.86 -2.58
N ARG A 259 9.89 -10.87 -3.79
CA ARG A 259 9.59 -9.90 -4.85
C ARG A 259 8.11 -9.97 -5.25
N LEU A 260 7.60 -11.16 -5.51
CA LEU A 260 6.20 -11.37 -5.90
C LEU A 260 5.22 -10.98 -4.81
N TYR A 261 5.59 -11.17 -3.53
CA TYR A 261 4.69 -10.94 -2.41
C TYR A 261 4.73 -9.54 -1.82
N TYR A 262 5.90 -8.85 -1.78
CA TYR A 262 6.06 -7.61 -1.01
C TYR A 262 6.66 -6.44 -1.78
N ASP A 263 7.21 -6.67 -2.97
CA ASP A 263 7.78 -5.63 -3.83
C ASP A 263 6.72 -4.93 -4.69
N GLY A 264 7.16 -4.16 -5.68
CA GLY A 264 6.34 -3.62 -6.75
C GLY A 264 5.64 -2.30 -6.43
N TYR A 265 5.93 -1.66 -5.30
CA TYR A 265 5.46 -0.30 -5.05
C TYR A 265 6.31 0.72 -5.81
N HIS A 266 5.68 1.41 -6.74
CA HIS A 266 6.29 2.38 -7.63
C HIS A 266 5.67 3.76 -7.43
N PHE A 267 6.47 4.76 -7.02
CA PHE A 267 5.95 6.05 -6.56
C PHE A 267 6.17 7.21 -7.52
N SER A 268 6.90 7.01 -8.64
CA SER A 268 7.20 8.07 -9.60
C SER A 268 7.24 7.52 -11.03
N LYS A 269 7.68 8.33 -12.01
CA LYS A 269 7.64 7.93 -13.42
C LYS A 269 8.75 6.96 -13.82
N HIS A 270 9.92 7.08 -13.21
CA HIS A 270 11.16 6.39 -13.61
C HIS A 270 11.93 5.81 -12.44
N SER A 271 11.27 5.63 -11.29
CA SER A 271 11.91 5.09 -10.10
C SER A 271 12.03 3.57 -10.15
N GLU A 272 12.86 3.05 -9.25
CA GLU A 272 12.84 1.63 -8.91
C GLU A 272 11.58 1.29 -8.08
N ASP A 273 11.20 0.02 -8.09
CA ASP A 273 10.21 -0.53 -7.17
C ASP A 273 10.79 -0.67 -5.76
N VAL A 274 9.93 -0.61 -4.76
CA VAL A 274 10.33 -0.82 -3.37
C VAL A 274 9.40 -1.81 -2.68
N PHE A 275 9.99 -2.60 -1.79
CA PHE A 275 9.29 -3.51 -0.89
C PHE A 275 8.53 -2.73 0.19
N ASN A 276 7.39 -3.27 0.60
CA ASN A 276 6.75 -2.87 1.84
C ASN A 276 7.63 -3.29 3.03
N PRO A 277 8.20 -2.37 3.81
CA PRO A 277 9.14 -2.72 4.87
C PRO A 277 8.49 -3.49 6.01
N PHE A 278 7.21 -3.23 6.30
CA PHE A 278 6.49 -3.91 7.36
C PHE A 278 6.30 -5.40 7.07
N SER A 279 5.83 -5.75 5.85
CA SER A 279 5.64 -7.15 5.46
C SER A 279 6.97 -7.87 5.33
N LEU A 280 7.97 -7.22 4.71
CA LEU A 280 9.30 -7.79 4.54
C LEU A 280 9.97 -8.13 5.88
N ILE A 281 9.98 -7.18 6.83
CA ILE A 281 10.57 -7.38 8.16
C ILE A 281 9.83 -8.48 8.94
N ARG A 282 8.51 -8.54 8.81
CA ARG A 282 7.72 -9.61 9.44
C ARG A 282 7.98 -10.98 8.84
N ALA A 283 8.16 -11.07 7.52
CA ALA A 283 8.52 -12.33 6.87
C ALA A 283 9.88 -12.85 7.36
N MET A 284 10.88 -11.96 7.46
CA MET A 284 12.20 -12.30 8.00
C MET A 284 12.12 -12.76 9.46
N ASN A 285 11.41 -12.00 10.31
CA ASN A 285 11.27 -12.31 11.72
C ASN A 285 10.48 -13.61 11.99
N GLY A 286 9.41 -13.82 11.22
CA GLY A 286 8.52 -15.00 11.35
C GLY A 286 8.99 -16.21 10.56
N GLN A 287 10.02 -16.08 9.72
CA GLN A 287 10.50 -17.11 8.79
C GLN A 287 9.37 -17.71 7.92
N ALA A 288 8.45 -16.87 7.47
CA ALA A 288 7.30 -17.25 6.67
C ALA A 288 6.90 -16.11 5.70
N ILE A 289 6.40 -16.46 4.52
CA ILE A 289 5.85 -15.52 3.54
C ILE A 289 4.33 -15.55 3.65
N GLU A 290 3.74 -14.54 4.29
CA GLU A 290 2.31 -14.45 4.60
C GLU A 290 1.77 -13.04 4.37
N SER A 291 0.45 -12.86 4.46
CA SER A 291 -0.20 -11.55 4.38
C SER A 291 -0.12 -10.80 5.69
N TYR A 292 0.88 -9.95 5.86
CA TYR A 292 1.12 -9.17 7.07
C TYR A 292 0.50 -7.78 7.04
N TRP A 293 0.70 -7.04 5.95
CA TRP A 293 0.20 -5.67 5.82
C TRP A 293 -1.32 -5.64 5.72
N PHE A 294 -1.87 -6.50 4.88
CA PHE A 294 -3.31 -6.59 4.69
C PHE A 294 -4.02 -7.19 5.92
N GLY A 295 -3.44 -8.20 6.55
CA GLY A 295 -3.94 -8.83 7.79
C GLY A 295 -4.09 -7.85 8.97
N SER A 296 -3.48 -6.67 8.90
CA SER A 296 -3.61 -5.62 9.91
C SER A 296 -4.90 -4.81 9.84
N GLY A 297 -5.78 -5.12 8.90
CA GLY A 297 -7.10 -4.53 8.71
C GLY A 297 -7.18 -3.54 7.56
N THR A 298 -8.18 -3.73 6.68
CA THR A 298 -8.54 -2.75 5.66
C THR A 298 -9.27 -1.58 6.32
N PRO A 299 -8.87 -0.33 6.07
CA PRO A 299 -9.52 0.84 6.65
C PRO A 299 -11.01 0.91 6.28
N SER A 300 -11.85 1.18 7.27
CA SER A 300 -13.31 1.25 7.08
C SER A 300 -13.74 2.29 6.04
N TYR A 301 -13.01 3.42 5.97
CA TYR A 301 -13.27 4.47 4.98
C TYR A 301 -13.07 3.98 3.54
N LEU A 302 -12.11 3.07 3.30
CA LEU A 302 -11.86 2.50 1.98
C LEU A 302 -13.02 1.59 1.54
N ILE A 303 -13.46 0.69 2.41
CA ILE A 303 -14.61 -0.19 2.11
C ILE A 303 -15.87 0.64 1.80
N LYS A 304 -16.16 1.67 2.61
CA LYS A 304 -17.26 2.60 2.34
C LYS A 304 -17.10 3.31 0.99
N SER A 305 -15.88 3.67 0.60
CA SER A 305 -15.63 4.32 -0.69
C SER A 305 -15.85 3.36 -1.87
N LEU A 306 -15.37 2.11 -1.77
CA LEU A 306 -15.59 1.09 -2.80
C LEU A 306 -17.10 0.83 -3.02
N GLN A 307 -17.85 0.76 -1.93
CA GLN A 307 -19.32 0.61 -1.97
C GLN A 307 -20.01 1.84 -2.59
N LYS A 308 -19.64 3.04 -2.16
CA LYS A 308 -20.20 4.32 -2.65
C LYS A 308 -20.01 4.50 -4.15
N TYR A 309 -18.83 4.15 -4.67
CA TYR A 309 -18.50 4.31 -6.08
C TYR A 309 -18.80 3.06 -6.93
N HIS A 310 -19.43 2.03 -6.35
CA HIS A 310 -19.78 0.78 -7.02
C HIS A 310 -18.61 0.18 -7.81
N VAL A 311 -17.42 0.15 -7.19
CA VAL A 311 -16.19 -0.32 -7.84
C VAL A 311 -16.31 -1.81 -8.13
N ASN A 312 -16.23 -2.18 -9.41
CA ASN A 312 -16.11 -3.58 -9.80
C ASN A 312 -14.66 -4.04 -9.63
N VAL A 313 -14.47 -5.23 -9.06
CA VAL A 313 -13.15 -5.81 -8.81
C VAL A 313 -12.31 -5.92 -10.08
N MET A 314 -12.94 -6.22 -11.21
CA MET A 314 -12.28 -6.33 -12.52
C MET A 314 -11.79 -4.98 -13.08
N ASP A 315 -12.34 -3.86 -12.60
CA ASP A 315 -12.01 -2.52 -13.07
C ASP A 315 -10.99 -1.79 -12.17
N ILE A 316 -10.50 -2.47 -11.13
CA ILE A 316 -9.55 -1.87 -10.17
C ILE A 316 -8.23 -1.54 -10.86
N GLU A 317 -7.74 -2.42 -11.71
CA GLU A 317 -6.56 -2.16 -12.52
C GLU A 317 -6.93 -1.33 -13.74
N THR A 318 -6.34 -0.14 -13.87
CA THR A 318 -6.74 0.86 -14.86
C THR A 318 -5.61 1.21 -15.82
N LYS A 319 -5.97 1.53 -17.07
CA LYS A 319 -5.03 1.98 -18.11
C LYS A 319 -5.46 3.36 -18.64
N GLY A 320 -4.48 4.21 -18.90
CA GLY A 320 -4.72 5.50 -19.53
C GLY A 320 -5.26 6.60 -18.62
N VAL A 321 -5.07 6.47 -17.29
CA VAL A 321 -5.44 7.51 -16.32
C VAL A 321 -4.40 8.63 -16.27
N THR A 322 -4.83 9.83 -15.97
CA THR A 322 -3.96 10.99 -15.78
C THR A 322 -3.65 11.19 -14.30
N ILE A 323 -2.70 12.05 -13.99
CA ILE A 323 -2.37 12.36 -12.59
C ILE A 323 -3.58 12.93 -11.83
N ASP A 324 -4.42 13.70 -12.52
CA ASP A 324 -5.63 14.31 -11.97
C ASP A 324 -6.74 13.29 -11.64
N ASP A 325 -6.63 12.05 -12.12
CA ASP A 325 -7.58 10.99 -11.82
C ASP A 325 -7.28 10.25 -10.51
N PHE A 326 -6.02 10.22 -10.06
CA PHE A 326 -5.62 9.41 -8.90
C PHE A 326 -4.79 10.16 -7.86
N ASP A 327 -4.19 11.30 -8.22
CA ASP A 327 -3.33 12.07 -7.33
C ASP A 327 -4.02 13.36 -6.83
N VAL A 328 -5.30 13.24 -6.49
CA VAL A 328 -6.15 14.33 -6.02
C VAL A 328 -6.55 14.16 -4.57
N SER A 329 -7.01 15.25 -3.96
CA SER A 329 -7.52 15.21 -2.59
C SER A 329 -8.81 14.38 -2.49
N PRO A 330 -9.06 13.72 -1.34
CA PRO A 330 -10.28 12.96 -1.12
C PRO A 330 -11.58 13.76 -1.32
N GLU A 331 -11.54 15.07 -1.17
CA GLU A 331 -12.68 15.99 -1.36
C GLU A 331 -13.07 16.16 -2.83
N GLN A 332 -12.13 16.00 -3.74
CA GLN A 332 -12.30 16.16 -5.18
C GLN A 332 -12.52 14.85 -5.92
N MET A 333 -12.53 13.73 -5.19
CA MET A 333 -12.68 12.43 -5.78
C MET A 333 -14.03 12.24 -6.47
N THR A 334 -13.96 11.79 -7.70
CA THR A 334 -15.11 11.31 -8.48
C THR A 334 -15.19 9.78 -8.53
N SER A 335 -14.17 9.10 -8.05
CA SER A 335 -14.05 7.63 -7.99
C SER A 335 -13.28 7.19 -6.73
N ALA A 336 -13.20 5.90 -6.46
CA ALA A 336 -12.38 5.36 -5.37
C ALA A 336 -10.86 5.33 -5.70
N LEU A 337 -10.48 5.59 -6.94
CA LEU A 337 -9.12 5.44 -7.45
C LEU A 337 -8.07 6.23 -6.64
N PRO A 338 -8.30 7.52 -6.28
CA PRO A 338 -7.33 8.26 -5.48
C PRO A 338 -7.06 7.62 -4.12
N LEU A 339 -8.10 7.15 -3.43
CA LEU A 339 -7.91 6.49 -2.13
C LEU A 339 -7.19 5.16 -2.27
N LEU A 340 -7.50 4.37 -3.29
CA LEU A 340 -6.82 3.10 -3.55
C LEU A 340 -5.32 3.31 -3.79
N TYR A 341 -4.96 4.31 -4.61
CA TYR A 341 -3.57 4.65 -4.89
C TYR A 341 -2.84 5.20 -3.66
N GLN A 342 -3.38 6.23 -3.03
CA GLN A 342 -2.74 6.92 -1.90
C GLN A 342 -2.62 6.02 -0.67
N SER A 343 -3.57 5.10 -0.47
CA SER A 343 -3.52 4.11 0.62
C SER A 343 -2.64 2.90 0.32
N GLY A 344 -2.10 2.77 -0.91
CA GLY A 344 -1.17 1.72 -1.30
C GLY A 344 -1.80 0.40 -1.77
N TYR A 345 -3.09 0.41 -2.08
CA TYR A 345 -3.75 -0.75 -2.72
C TYR A 345 -3.47 -0.80 -4.22
N LEU A 346 -3.19 0.35 -4.83
CA LEU A 346 -2.70 0.47 -6.19
C LEU A 346 -1.37 1.21 -6.23
N THR A 347 -0.63 0.95 -7.28
CA THR A 347 0.64 1.61 -7.58
C THR A 347 0.76 1.91 -9.07
N ILE A 348 1.74 2.71 -9.47
CA ILE A 348 2.06 2.95 -10.87
C ILE A 348 2.73 1.69 -11.43
N LYS A 349 2.15 1.11 -12.49
CA LYS A 349 2.75 -0.02 -13.22
C LYS A 349 3.46 0.40 -14.50
N ALA A 350 2.99 1.47 -15.13
CA ALA A 350 3.63 2.03 -16.30
C ALA A 350 3.26 3.52 -16.48
N TYR A 351 4.14 4.25 -17.14
CA TYR A 351 3.90 5.62 -17.60
C TYR A 351 4.13 5.73 -19.11
N LYS A 352 3.21 6.37 -19.82
CA LYS A 352 3.29 6.62 -21.26
C LYS A 352 3.60 8.10 -21.50
N PRO A 353 4.84 8.47 -21.87
CA PRO A 353 5.24 9.88 -22.03
C PRO A 353 4.42 10.64 -23.07
N LEU A 354 4.08 9.99 -24.20
CA LEU A 354 3.36 10.63 -25.30
C LEU A 354 1.97 11.12 -24.90
N THR A 355 1.24 10.33 -24.14
CA THR A 355 -0.13 10.65 -23.67
C THR A 355 -0.15 11.21 -22.26
N LYS A 356 1.00 11.27 -21.58
CA LYS A 356 1.14 11.61 -20.15
C LYS A 356 0.20 10.80 -19.25
N SER A 357 -0.08 9.55 -19.64
CA SER A 357 -1.01 8.67 -18.94
C SER A 357 -0.27 7.58 -18.18
N TYR A 358 -0.91 7.11 -17.12
CA TYR A 358 -0.43 6.06 -16.23
C TYR A 358 -1.28 4.80 -16.37
N GLN A 359 -0.67 3.68 -16.10
CA GLN A 359 -1.35 2.44 -15.80
C GLN A 359 -1.20 2.19 -14.30
N LEU A 360 -2.30 1.94 -13.61
CA LEU A 360 -2.32 1.57 -12.21
C LEU A 360 -2.73 0.11 -12.06
N GLY A 361 -2.13 -0.57 -11.08
CA GLY A 361 -2.43 -1.97 -10.76
C GLY A 361 -2.00 -2.30 -9.34
N TYR A 362 -2.30 -3.51 -8.90
CA TYR A 362 -1.87 -3.99 -7.59
C TYR A 362 -0.33 -4.01 -7.50
N PRO A 363 0.27 -3.58 -6.37
CA PRO A 363 1.72 -3.64 -6.23
C PRO A 363 2.23 -5.08 -6.31
N ASN A 364 1.61 -5.99 -5.56
CA ASN A 364 2.05 -7.36 -5.37
C ASN A 364 0.92 -8.32 -4.99
N ASN A 365 1.27 -9.59 -4.80
CA ASN A 365 0.30 -10.64 -4.48
C ASN A 365 -0.33 -10.48 -3.09
N GLU A 366 0.40 -10.00 -2.08
CA GLU A 366 -0.17 -9.74 -0.75
C GLU A 366 -1.38 -8.81 -0.86
N VAL A 367 -1.20 -7.67 -1.53
CA VAL A 367 -2.25 -6.66 -1.67
C VAL A 367 -3.38 -7.14 -2.56
N ARG A 368 -3.05 -7.79 -3.68
CA ARG A 368 -4.05 -8.33 -4.62
C ARG A 368 -4.96 -9.34 -3.94
N ILE A 369 -4.38 -10.37 -3.34
CA ILE A 369 -5.13 -11.44 -2.67
C ILE A 369 -5.94 -10.88 -1.50
N GLY A 370 -5.33 -10.01 -0.69
CA GLY A 370 -6.01 -9.39 0.43
C GLY A 370 -7.21 -8.55 0.00
N MET A 371 -7.08 -7.73 -1.04
CA MET A 371 -8.19 -6.93 -1.59
C MET A 371 -9.31 -7.82 -2.11
N LEU A 372 -8.99 -8.85 -2.87
CA LEU A 372 -9.97 -9.79 -3.40
C LEU A 372 -10.73 -10.52 -2.27
N ARG A 373 -10.02 -10.96 -1.23
CA ARG A 373 -10.64 -11.54 -0.03
C ARG A 373 -11.59 -10.57 0.67
N SER A 374 -11.22 -9.29 0.78
CA SER A 374 -12.06 -8.28 1.42
C SER A 374 -13.32 -7.94 0.62
N LEU A 375 -13.26 -8.05 -0.71
CA LEU A 375 -14.39 -7.77 -1.59
C LEU A 375 -15.24 -9.01 -1.87
N SER A 376 -14.69 -10.20 -1.70
CA SER A 376 -15.39 -11.47 -2.00
C SER A 376 -16.76 -11.61 -1.33
N PRO A 377 -17.02 -11.16 -0.07
CA PRO A 377 -18.34 -11.25 0.54
C PRO A 377 -19.46 -10.48 -0.18
N ASN A 378 -19.08 -9.51 -1.02
CA ASN A 378 -20.05 -8.75 -1.82
C ASN A 378 -20.54 -9.52 -3.06
N TYR A 379 -19.76 -10.50 -3.52
CA TYR A 379 -20.00 -11.24 -4.76
C TYR A 379 -20.17 -12.75 -4.52
N LEU A 380 -19.50 -13.29 -3.49
CA LEU A 380 -19.50 -14.70 -3.13
C LEU A 380 -20.35 -14.94 -1.87
N SER A 381 -20.16 -16.10 -1.22
CA SER A 381 -20.77 -16.33 0.09
C SER A 381 -20.26 -15.30 1.13
N PRO A 382 -21.14 -14.70 1.95
CA PRO A 382 -20.72 -13.84 3.05
C PRO A 382 -19.97 -14.62 4.16
N VAL A 383 -20.07 -15.96 4.14
CA VAL A 383 -19.36 -16.85 5.04
C VAL A 383 -18.00 -17.16 4.43
N SER A 384 -16.93 -16.58 5.00
CA SER A 384 -15.56 -16.71 4.46
C SER A 384 -15.06 -18.16 4.41
N THR A 385 -15.52 -19.02 5.35
CA THR A 385 -15.17 -20.44 5.37
C THR A 385 -15.68 -21.19 4.14
N ASP A 386 -16.84 -20.81 3.60
CA ASP A 386 -17.40 -21.43 2.38
C ASP A 386 -16.51 -21.12 1.16
N ASN A 387 -16.05 -19.87 1.07
CA ASN A 387 -15.20 -19.42 -0.04
C ASN A 387 -13.80 -20.07 0.03
N ASN A 388 -13.22 -20.13 1.23
CA ASN A 388 -11.92 -20.76 1.45
C ASN A 388 -12.02 -22.28 1.21
N GLY A 389 -13.10 -22.93 1.67
CA GLY A 389 -13.36 -24.35 1.44
C GLY A 389 -13.46 -24.67 -0.06
N LEU A 390 -14.21 -23.85 -0.83
CA LEU A 390 -14.27 -24.00 -2.28
C LEU A 390 -12.86 -23.98 -2.91
N VAL A 391 -12.08 -22.92 -2.59
CA VAL A 391 -10.76 -22.71 -3.19
C VAL A 391 -9.82 -23.87 -2.87
N THR A 392 -9.77 -24.29 -1.61
CA THR A 392 -8.89 -25.39 -1.17
C THR A 392 -9.30 -26.72 -1.83
N GLU A 393 -10.57 -27.09 -1.73
CA GLU A 393 -11.05 -28.35 -2.33
C GLU A 393 -10.91 -28.38 -3.86
N PHE A 394 -11.10 -27.25 -4.53
CA PHE A 394 -10.90 -27.14 -5.97
C PHE A 394 -9.44 -27.40 -6.35
N ILE A 395 -8.50 -26.81 -5.61
CA ILE A 395 -7.06 -26.99 -5.81
C ILE A 395 -6.66 -28.44 -5.51
N ASP A 396 -7.15 -29.03 -4.41
CA ASP A 396 -6.88 -30.44 -4.08
C ASP A 396 -7.31 -31.36 -5.21
N PHE A 397 -8.51 -31.16 -5.76
CA PHE A 397 -8.97 -31.90 -6.94
C PHE A 397 -8.04 -31.74 -8.16
N LEU A 398 -7.50 -30.53 -8.39
CA LEU A 398 -6.57 -30.30 -9.49
C LEU A 398 -5.21 -30.96 -9.26
N TYR A 399 -4.70 -31.00 -8.03
CA TYR A 399 -3.50 -31.73 -7.67
C TYR A 399 -3.65 -33.23 -7.88
N ASP A 400 -4.83 -33.77 -7.58
CA ASP A 400 -5.20 -35.17 -7.81
C ASP A 400 -5.55 -35.47 -9.28
N GLU A 401 -5.35 -34.52 -10.19
CA GLU A 401 -5.74 -34.58 -11.61
C GLU A 401 -7.24 -34.90 -11.83
N ASN A 402 -8.08 -34.65 -10.83
CA ASN A 402 -9.52 -34.87 -10.86
C ASN A 402 -10.29 -33.60 -11.25
N ILE A 403 -10.10 -33.15 -12.49
CA ILE A 403 -10.74 -31.94 -13.00
C ILE A 403 -12.29 -32.04 -12.99
N GLU A 404 -12.86 -33.23 -13.17
CA GLU A 404 -14.31 -33.46 -13.06
C GLU A 404 -14.81 -33.16 -11.64
N GLY A 405 -14.08 -33.61 -10.62
CA GLY A 405 -14.37 -33.29 -9.22
C GLY A 405 -14.32 -31.80 -8.95
N ALA A 406 -13.30 -31.11 -9.45
CA ALA A 406 -13.14 -29.66 -9.35
C ALA A 406 -14.34 -28.91 -9.98
N MET A 407 -14.74 -29.28 -11.20
CA MET A 407 -15.85 -28.64 -11.91
C MET A 407 -17.20 -28.90 -11.24
N ASN A 408 -17.44 -30.12 -10.74
CA ASN A 408 -18.65 -30.43 -9.95
C ASN A 408 -18.71 -29.61 -8.67
N ARG A 409 -17.60 -29.43 -7.96
CA ARG A 409 -17.52 -28.61 -6.75
C ARG A 409 -17.81 -27.14 -7.04
N LEU A 410 -17.24 -26.60 -8.12
CA LEU A 410 -17.48 -25.25 -8.57
C LEU A 410 -18.95 -25.02 -8.96
N LYS A 411 -19.55 -25.96 -9.71
CA LYS A 411 -20.97 -25.93 -10.07
C LYS A 411 -21.87 -25.93 -8.84
N ALA A 412 -21.60 -26.78 -7.86
CA ALA A 412 -22.38 -26.85 -6.61
C ALA A 412 -22.28 -25.52 -5.84
N TYR A 413 -21.10 -24.93 -5.75
CA TYR A 413 -20.90 -23.64 -5.09
C TYR A 413 -21.65 -22.51 -5.80
N LEU A 414 -21.52 -22.37 -7.12
CA LEU A 414 -22.23 -21.35 -7.91
C LEU A 414 -23.74 -21.48 -7.75
N SER A 415 -24.26 -22.71 -7.74
CA SER A 415 -25.66 -22.96 -7.48
C SER A 415 -26.12 -22.48 -6.09
N SER A 416 -25.25 -22.57 -5.08
CA SER A 416 -25.57 -22.15 -3.70
C SER A 416 -25.64 -20.63 -3.55
N ILE A 417 -24.87 -19.86 -4.33
CA ILE A 417 -24.82 -18.39 -4.27
C ILE A 417 -25.73 -17.70 -5.29
N SER A 418 -26.33 -18.46 -6.24
CA SER A 418 -27.06 -17.93 -7.41
C SER A 418 -28.18 -16.95 -7.06
N ASN A 419 -28.84 -17.12 -5.91
CA ASN A 419 -29.92 -16.24 -5.47
C ASN A 419 -29.45 -14.90 -4.90
N ARG A 420 -28.14 -14.75 -4.63
CA ARG A 420 -27.53 -13.54 -4.04
C ARG A 420 -26.88 -12.63 -5.08
N LEU A 421 -26.61 -13.13 -6.29
CA LEU A 421 -26.13 -12.32 -7.40
C LEU A 421 -27.25 -11.38 -7.83
N SER A 422 -27.16 -10.13 -7.41
CA SER A 422 -28.24 -9.13 -7.50
C SER A 422 -28.54 -8.69 -8.94
N ASN A 423 -27.55 -8.67 -9.82
CA ASN A 423 -27.67 -8.34 -11.24
C ASN A 423 -27.19 -9.54 -12.06
N LYS A 424 -28.09 -10.09 -12.84
CA LYS A 424 -27.97 -11.37 -13.54
C LYS A 424 -27.43 -11.17 -14.96
N ASN A 425 -26.28 -10.54 -15.10
CA ASN A 425 -25.65 -10.29 -16.39
C ASN A 425 -24.31 -11.03 -16.50
N GLU A 426 -23.82 -11.12 -17.72
CA GLU A 426 -22.54 -11.74 -18.05
C GLU A 426 -21.39 -11.20 -17.19
N ARG A 427 -21.37 -9.90 -16.93
CA ARG A 427 -20.30 -9.24 -16.17
C ARG A 427 -20.24 -9.67 -14.69
N ASP A 428 -21.40 -9.90 -14.06
CA ASP A 428 -21.45 -10.38 -12.68
C ASP A 428 -20.88 -11.79 -12.57
N PHE A 429 -21.20 -12.64 -13.55
CA PHE A 429 -20.64 -13.98 -13.63
C PHE A 429 -19.13 -13.97 -13.87
N GLN A 430 -18.64 -13.18 -14.82
CA GLN A 430 -17.21 -12.99 -15.05
C GLN A 430 -16.51 -12.49 -13.78
N THR A 431 -17.13 -11.58 -13.03
CA THR A 431 -16.58 -11.10 -11.74
C THR A 431 -16.46 -12.21 -10.70
N VAL A 432 -17.46 -13.09 -10.59
CA VAL A 432 -17.42 -14.23 -9.67
C VAL A 432 -16.31 -15.21 -10.04
N PHE A 433 -16.19 -15.55 -11.32
CA PHE A 433 -15.10 -16.40 -11.82
C PHE A 433 -13.74 -15.77 -11.59
N TYR A 434 -13.60 -14.51 -11.95
CA TYR A 434 -12.37 -13.74 -11.71
C TYR A 434 -11.96 -13.81 -10.23
N LEU A 435 -12.90 -13.59 -9.30
CA LEU A 435 -12.64 -13.67 -7.86
C LEU A 435 -12.19 -15.06 -7.44
N ILE A 436 -12.92 -16.11 -7.84
CA ILE A 436 -12.61 -17.49 -7.47
C ILE A 436 -11.21 -17.88 -7.96
N PHE A 437 -10.91 -17.67 -9.24
CA PHE A 437 -9.62 -18.02 -9.81
C PHE A 437 -8.46 -17.20 -9.24
N ASN A 438 -8.67 -15.91 -8.98
CA ASN A 438 -7.63 -15.08 -8.36
C ASN A 438 -7.39 -15.40 -6.88
N LEU A 439 -8.42 -15.85 -6.14
CA LEU A 439 -8.23 -16.35 -4.78
C LEU A 439 -7.40 -17.65 -4.77
N MET A 440 -7.45 -18.46 -5.83
CA MET A 440 -6.56 -19.61 -6.00
C MET A 440 -5.09 -19.20 -6.18
N GLY A 441 -4.82 -17.98 -6.66
CA GLY A 441 -3.47 -17.42 -6.78
C GLY A 441 -2.70 -17.31 -5.46
N ALA A 442 -3.34 -17.51 -4.31
CA ALA A 442 -2.68 -17.66 -3.02
C ALA A 442 -1.96 -19.02 -2.87
N PHE A 443 -2.28 -20.01 -3.70
CA PHE A 443 -1.82 -21.39 -3.59
C PHE A 443 -1.13 -21.90 -4.85
N ILE A 444 -1.51 -21.38 -6.01
CA ILE A 444 -1.00 -21.79 -7.33
C ILE A 444 -0.77 -20.56 -8.20
N LYS A 445 0.13 -20.68 -9.17
CA LYS A 445 0.35 -19.60 -10.13
C LYS A 445 -0.85 -19.47 -11.06
N VAL A 446 -1.46 -18.29 -11.07
CA VAL A 446 -2.58 -17.93 -11.95
C VAL A 446 -2.09 -16.87 -12.94
N GLU A 447 -2.22 -17.14 -14.23
CA GLU A 447 -1.89 -16.21 -15.31
C GLU A 447 -3.14 -15.89 -16.13
N GLU A 448 -3.30 -14.65 -16.55
CA GLU A 448 -4.47 -14.15 -17.26
C GLU A 448 -4.14 -13.64 -18.67
N GLU A 449 -2.87 -13.49 -19.07
CA GLU A 449 -2.47 -12.91 -20.35
C GLU A 449 -1.58 -13.86 -21.17
N SER A 450 -1.86 -13.96 -22.47
CA SER A 450 -0.97 -14.54 -23.47
C SER A 450 -0.64 -13.54 -24.56
N ALA A 451 0.41 -13.80 -25.36
CA ALA A 451 0.88 -12.91 -26.42
C ALA A 451 -0.15 -12.63 -27.54
N ILE A 452 -1.15 -13.50 -27.71
CA ILE A 452 -2.12 -13.45 -28.81
C ILE A 452 -3.55 -13.14 -28.34
N GLY A 453 -3.75 -13.16 -27.03
CA GLY A 453 -5.05 -12.88 -26.40
C GLY A 453 -5.01 -13.20 -24.91
N ARG A 454 -6.16 -13.10 -24.26
CA ARG A 454 -6.31 -13.35 -22.81
C ARG A 454 -7.21 -14.55 -22.62
N ALA A 455 -6.68 -15.63 -22.03
CA ALA A 455 -7.51 -16.71 -21.49
C ALA A 455 -8.22 -16.19 -20.22
N ASP A 456 -9.39 -16.74 -19.93
CA ASP A 456 -10.11 -16.33 -18.72
C ASP A 456 -9.38 -16.74 -17.43
N ALA A 457 -8.70 -17.92 -17.44
CA ALA A 457 -7.72 -18.27 -16.41
C ALA A 457 -6.72 -19.33 -16.89
N VAL A 458 -5.49 -19.23 -16.41
CA VAL A 458 -4.44 -20.26 -16.57
C VAL A 458 -3.91 -20.64 -15.20
N LEU A 459 -4.08 -21.89 -14.80
CA LEU A 459 -3.63 -22.43 -13.52
C LEU A 459 -2.41 -23.31 -13.72
N GLN A 460 -1.28 -22.91 -13.14
CA GLN A 460 -0.02 -23.65 -13.25
C GLN A 460 0.26 -24.42 -11.95
N LEU A 461 0.13 -25.75 -12.03
CA LEU A 461 0.54 -26.69 -10.99
C LEU A 461 1.93 -27.28 -11.32
N PRO A 462 2.58 -27.99 -10.38
CA PRO A 462 3.89 -28.57 -10.61
C PRO A 462 3.98 -29.44 -11.87
N ASN A 463 2.98 -30.28 -12.14
CA ASN A 463 3.00 -31.25 -13.22
C ASN A 463 2.01 -30.95 -14.36
N THR A 464 1.05 -30.02 -14.15
CA THR A 464 -0.05 -29.80 -15.08
C THR A 464 -0.36 -28.31 -15.20
N ILE A 465 -0.66 -27.86 -16.41
CA ILE A 465 -1.18 -26.51 -16.68
C ILE A 465 -2.60 -26.68 -17.23
N TYR A 466 -3.54 -26.00 -16.55
CA TYR A 466 -4.93 -25.95 -16.98
C TYR A 466 -5.23 -24.57 -17.58
N VAL A 467 -5.84 -24.54 -18.77
CA VAL A 467 -6.31 -23.31 -19.42
C VAL A 467 -7.82 -23.36 -19.47
N PHE A 468 -8.47 -22.39 -18.83
CA PHE A 468 -9.92 -22.24 -18.79
C PHE A 468 -10.35 -21.12 -19.72
N GLU A 469 -11.43 -21.37 -20.43
CA GLU A 469 -12.18 -20.39 -21.21
C GLU A 469 -13.66 -20.52 -20.89
N LEU A 470 -14.33 -19.39 -20.70
CA LEU A 470 -15.70 -19.31 -20.24
C LEU A 470 -16.61 -18.77 -21.34
N LYS A 471 -17.80 -19.31 -21.47
CA LYS A 471 -18.88 -18.75 -22.28
C LYS A 471 -20.12 -18.50 -21.42
N TYR A 472 -20.81 -17.45 -21.75
CA TYR A 472 -22.09 -17.08 -21.14
C TYR A 472 -23.20 -17.34 -22.14
N ASP A 473 -24.10 -18.26 -21.84
CA ASP A 473 -25.17 -18.71 -22.75
C ASP A 473 -24.67 -19.15 -24.15
N GLY A 474 -23.47 -19.75 -24.17
CA GLY A 474 -22.84 -20.28 -25.38
C GLY A 474 -22.70 -21.80 -25.35
N SER A 475 -21.51 -22.31 -25.71
CA SER A 475 -21.19 -23.73 -25.58
C SER A 475 -19.77 -23.96 -25.04
N ALA A 476 -19.55 -25.08 -24.35
CA ALA A 476 -18.22 -25.49 -23.92
C ALA A 476 -17.29 -25.81 -25.11
N GLU A 477 -17.86 -26.22 -26.26
CA GLU A 477 -17.11 -26.46 -27.50
C GLU A 477 -16.59 -25.15 -28.11
N ASP A 478 -17.38 -24.07 -28.09
CA ASP A 478 -16.93 -22.75 -28.55
C ASP A 478 -15.81 -22.19 -27.66
N ALA A 479 -15.88 -22.47 -26.35
CA ALA A 479 -14.80 -22.12 -25.42
C ALA A 479 -13.49 -22.87 -25.77
N LEU A 480 -13.54 -24.18 -25.98
CA LEU A 480 -12.37 -24.95 -26.40
C LEU A 480 -11.80 -24.49 -27.73
N ARG A 481 -12.69 -24.17 -28.70
CA ARG A 481 -12.27 -23.64 -30.01
C ARG A 481 -11.52 -22.30 -29.84
N GLN A 482 -11.98 -21.43 -28.99
CA GLN A 482 -11.30 -20.16 -28.72
C GLN A 482 -9.91 -20.36 -28.12
N ILE A 483 -9.71 -21.33 -27.21
CA ILE A 483 -8.37 -21.68 -26.70
C ILE A 483 -7.43 -22.03 -27.84
N ASP A 484 -7.91 -22.82 -28.82
CA ASP A 484 -7.10 -23.26 -29.96
C ASP A 484 -6.84 -22.11 -30.93
N ASP A 485 -7.89 -21.37 -31.34
CA ASP A 485 -7.79 -20.27 -32.31
C ASP A 485 -6.89 -19.13 -31.82
N LYS A 486 -6.88 -18.88 -30.52
CA LYS A 486 -6.03 -17.87 -29.87
C LYS A 486 -4.68 -18.39 -29.40
N GLY A 487 -4.44 -19.70 -29.51
CA GLY A 487 -3.16 -20.32 -29.16
C GLY A 487 -2.77 -20.12 -27.69
N TYR A 488 -3.71 -20.13 -26.76
CA TYR A 488 -3.45 -19.87 -25.33
C TYR A 488 -2.47 -20.87 -24.69
N LEU A 489 -2.32 -22.06 -25.26
CA LEU A 489 -1.35 -23.07 -24.79
C LEU A 489 0.06 -22.88 -25.34
N ILE A 490 0.25 -22.09 -26.42
CA ILE A 490 1.55 -21.95 -27.09
C ILE A 490 2.68 -21.56 -26.12
N PRO A 491 2.50 -20.60 -25.21
CA PRO A 491 3.56 -20.22 -24.27
C PRO A 491 4.04 -21.36 -23.36
N TYR A 492 3.22 -22.40 -23.18
CA TYR A 492 3.47 -23.48 -22.22
C TYR A 492 3.95 -24.78 -22.86
N THR A 493 4.01 -24.86 -24.19
CA THR A 493 4.40 -26.10 -24.91
C THR A 493 5.80 -26.60 -24.58
N ALA A 494 6.71 -25.67 -24.22
CA ALA A 494 8.09 -26.01 -23.84
C ALA A 494 8.26 -26.29 -22.33
N SER A 495 7.19 -26.23 -21.53
CA SER A 495 7.28 -26.40 -20.07
C SER A 495 7.56 -27.82 -19.59
N GLY A 496 7.36 -28.81 -20.44
CA GLY A 496 7.43 -30.23 -20.09
C GLY A 496 6.26 -30.73 -19.22
N LYS A 497 5.28 -29.86 -18.93
CA LYS A 497 4.10 -30.17 -18.12
C LYS A 497 2.95 -30.68 -18.98
N LYS A 498 2.04 -31.41 -18.37
CA LYS A 498 0.78 -31.82 -19.00
C LYS A 498 -0.09 -30.57 -19.23
N LEU A 499 -0.57 -30.42 -20.46
CA LEU A 499 -1.45 -29.30 -20.82
C LEU A 499 -2.90 -29.80 -20.89
N VAL A 500 -3.83 -29.07 -20.29
CA VAL A 500 -5.26 -29.42 -20.25
C VAL A 500 -6.09 -28.19 -20.58
N LYS A 501 -6.98 -28.32 -21.56
CA LYS A 501 -7.98 -27.31 -21.94
C LYS A 501 -9.31 -27.60 -21.26
N VAL A 502 -9.93 -26.57 -20.69
CA VAL A 502 -11.23 -26.67 -20.04
C VAL A 502 -12.13 -25.57 -20.61
N GLY A 503 -13.06 -25.95 -21.45
CA GLY A 503 -14.13 -25.08 -21.94
C GLY A 503 -15.33 -25.17 -21.03
N VAL A 504 -15.87 -24.04 -20.58
CA VAL A 504 -16.98 -23.98 -19.63
C VAL A 504 -18.09 -23.08 -20.18
N ASN A 505 -19.33 -23.53 -20.11
CA ASN A 505 -20.50 -22.70 -20.40
C ASN A 505 -21.31 -22.45 -19.12
N TYR A 506 -21.58 -21.20 -18.84
CA TYR A 506 -22.55 -20.77 -17.83
C TYR A 506 -23.93 -20.65 -18.46
N ASP A 507 -24.91 -21.25 -17.82
CA ASP A 507 -26.33 -21.18 -18.21
C ASP A 507 -27.04 -20.15 -17.33
N SER A 508 -27.42 -19.02 -17.92
CA SER A 508 -28.10 -17.91 -17.22
C SER A 508 -29.48 -18.29 -16.71
N THR A 509 -30.15 -19.27 -17.35
CA THR A 509 -31.47 -19.77 -16.95
C THR A 509 -31.37 -20.60 -15.68
N GLN A 510 -30.39 -21.50 -15.63
CA GLN A 510 -30.08 -22.32 -14.45
C GLN A 510 -29.24 -21.57 -13.41
N ARG A 511 -28.61 -20.48 -13.78
CA ARG A 511 -27.70 -19.64 -12.96
C ARG A 511 -26.55 -20.41 -12.34
N THR A 512 -25.98 -21.31 -13.13
CA THR A 512 -24.86 -22.14 -12.74
C THR A 512 -24.10 -22.61 -13.99
N ILE A 513 -23.04 -23.40 -13.81
CA ILE A 513 -22.38 -24.07 -14.92
C ILE A 513 -23.37 -25.07 -15.56
N GLY A 514 -23.69 -24.87 -16.83
CA GLY A 514 -24.51 -25.75 -17.63
C GLY A 514 -23.71 -26.98 -18.04
N GLU A 515 -22.63 -26.77 -18.80
CA GLU A 515 -21.75 -27.81 -19.30
C GLU A 515 -20.29 -27.40 -19.24
N TRP A 516 -19.40 -28.39 -19.25
CA TRP A 516 -17.97 -28.20 -19.47
C TRP A 516 -17.39 -29.34 -20.28
N LEU A 517 -16.31 -29.06 -21.00
CA LEU A 517 -15.57 -30.03 -21.78
C LEU A 517 -14.08 -29.94 -21.44
N ILE A 518 -13.44 -31.10 -21.30
CA ILE A 518 -12.03 -31.23 -20.95
C ILE A 518 -11.32 -31.91 -22.11
N ARG A 519 -10.21 -31.31 -22.57
CA ARG A 519 -9.35 -31.90 -23.61
C ARG A 519 -7.89 -31.79 -23.22
N LYS A 520 -7.09 -32.83 -23.52
CA LYS A 520 -5.65 -32.75 -23.45
C LYS A 520 -5.16 -31.78 -24.54
N GLY A 521 -4.21 -30.90 -24.19
CA GLY A 521 -3.57 -29.97 -25.11
C GLY A 521 -2.48 -30.61 -25.95
#